data_e29ec155104e8c0e1f2cd8d41f1aea0a
#
_entry.id   e29ec155104e8c0e1f2cd8d41f1aea0a
#
_cell.length_a   1.000
_cell.length_b   1.000
_cell.length_c   1.000
_cell.angle_alpha   90.00
_cell.angle_beta   90.00
_cell.angle_gamma   90.00
#
_symmetry.space_group_name_H-M   'P 1'
#
loop_
_entity.id
_entity.type
_entity.pdbx_description
1 polymer ?
#
loop_
_entity_poly.entity_id
_entity_poly.type
_entity_poly.pdbx_seq_one_letter_code
_entity_poly.pdbx_strand_id
1 'polypeptide(L)'
;MTDPSGEPAAGEDAPPNRGAARRQPESSSAFHEHVRAARSGFEQQIDRARAAVGLAVGAVVLASLLFVKWLFLVFAIPVCLLGVFEFARALQTAGRRIDVVPQLVAGAIIMLSGYFFGHWTHWVITFACVAAVIVWRMLAQMAASDGRRYGDVLTDVLVTGFVPLYVPFLASLALVLLRQDQGEL
;
A
#
# COMPACT_ATOMS: atom_id res chain seq x y z
N MET A 1 12.43 77.36 2.53
CA MET A 1 13.10 78.37 3.37
C MET A 1 13.88 77.56 4.40
N THR A 2 15.22 77.58 4.23
CA THR A 2 16.29 77.30 5.15
C THR A 2 16.50 75.85 5.67
N ASP A 3 17.40 75.16 5.01
CA ASP A 3 18.48 74.37 5.61
C ASP A 3 19.25 75.24 6.63
N PRO A 4 19.83 74.72 7.71
CA PRO A 4 21.21 74.32 7.54
C PRO A 4 21.70 73.11 8.38
N SER A 5 22.54 72.31 7.75
CA SER A 5 23.86 71.90 8.15
C SER A 5 24.17 71.55 9.64
N GLY A 6 24.65 70.40 9.84
CA GLY A 6 25.35 69.98 11.05
C GLY A 6 25.97 68.59 10.98
N GLU A 7 26.95 68.43 10.11
CA GLU A 7 28.05 67.50 10.38
C GLU A 7 29.01 68.19 11.35
N PRO A 8 29.64 67.50 12.31
CA PRO A 8 30.91 66.86 12.02
C PRO A 8 31.30 65.63 12.88
N ALA A 9 32.31 65.00 12.34
CA ALA A 9 33.50 64.42 13.00
C ALA A 9 33.36 62.99 13.49
N ALA A 10 33.95 62.12 12.72
CA ALA A 10 35.31 61.60 12.90
C ALA A 10 35.53 60.91 14.27
N GLY A 11 35.87 59.71 14.19
CA GLY A 11 36.65 59.05 15.21
C GLY A 11 36.17 57.65 15.59
N GLU A 12 36.81 56.76 15.11
CA GLU A 12 37.53 55.71 15.87
C GLU A 12 37.60 54.40 15.10
N ASP A 13 38.71 54.30 14.40
CA ASP A 13 39.22 53.03 13.88
C ASP A 13 39.33 51.99 15.02
N ALA A 14 38.32 51.12 15.12
CA ALA A 14 38.47 49.89 15.88
C ALA A 14 39.09 48.84 14.94
N PRO A 15 40.22 48.24 15.29
CA PRO A 15 40.84 47.22 14.45
C PRO A 15 39.90 46.00 14.31
N PRO A 16 39.83 45.39 13.13
CA PRO A 16 39.00 44.21 12.93
C PRO A 16 39.46 43.08 13.84
N ASN A 17 38.60 42.63 14.72
CA ASN A 17 38.82 41.50 15.59
C ASN A 17 38.98 40.21 14.74
N ARG A 18 40.24 39.97 14.31
CA ARG A 18 40.67 38.77 13.57
C ARG A 18 40.78 37.51 14.46
N GLY A 19 40.14 37.48 15.62
CA GLY A 19 40.28 36.40 16.59
C GLY A 19 39.08 35.48 16.80
N ALA A 20 37.95 35.74 16.17
CA ALA A 20 36.84 34.80 16.22
C ALA A 20 36.94 33.77 15.07
N ALA A 21 38.01 32.98 15.09
CA ALA A 21 38.05 31.75 14.36
C ALA A 21 36.84 30.92 14.82
N ARG A 22 35.81 30.89 13.98
CA ARG A 22 34.60 30.13 14.12
C ARG A 22 34.96 28.66 14.31
N ARG A 23 35.16 28.25 15.55
CA ARG A 23 35.20 26.84 15.93
C ARG A 23 33.81 26.28 15.62
N GLN A 24 33.60 25.85 14.37
CA GLN A 24 32.46 25.02 14.03
C GLN A 24 32.58 23.76 14.90
N PRO A 25 31.51 23.38 15.60
CA PRO A 25 31.57 22.20 16.42
C PRO A 25 31.67 20.97 15.50
N GLU A 26 32.89 20.44 15.35
CA GLU A 26 33.16 19.15 14.70
C GLU A 26 32.34 18.00 15.33
N SER A 27 31.83 18.21 16.54
CA SER A 27 30.93 17.29 17.24
C SER A 27 29.57 17.13 16.59
N SER A 28 29.08 18.12 15.83
CA SER A 28 27.76 18.03 15.17
C SER A 28 27.80 17.12 13.95
N SER A 29 28.87 17.14 13.16
CA SER A 29 29.01 16.28 11.98
C SER A 29 29.18 14.82 12.37
N ALA A 30 30.01 14.54 13.35
CA ALA A 30 30.22 13.18 13.86
C ALA A 30 28.94 12.59 14.49
N PHE A 31 28.18 13.41 15.21
CA PHE A 31 26.88 12.97 15.75
C PHE A 31 25.88 12.63 14.65
N HIS A 32 25.76 13.45 13.60
CA HIS A 32 24.89 13.19 12.47
C HIS A 32 25.31 11.96 11.65
N GLU A 33 26.60 11.69 11.55
CA GLU A 33 27.11 10.47 10.91
C GLU A 33 26.78 9.22 11.74
N HIS A 34 26.96 9.24 13.03
CA HIS A 34 26.58 8.12 13.91
C HIS A 34 25.07 7.85 13.89
N VAL A 35 24.24 8.88 13.89
CA VAL A 35 22.78 8.73 13.80
C VAL A 35 22.38 8.18 12.43
N ARG A 36 23.01 8.60 11.34
CA ARG A 36 22.77 8.04 10.00
C ARG A 36 23.21 6.59 9.90
N ALA A 37 24.38 6.24 10.41
CA ALA A 37 24.89 4.87 10.41
C ALA A 37 24.01 3.92 11.25
N ALA A 38 23.54 4.37 12.41
CA ALA A 38 22.61 3.61 13.24
C ALA A 38 21.25 3.41 12.54
N ARG A 39 20.75 4.43 11.87
CA ARG A 39 19.47 4.37 11.13
C ARG A 39 19.55 3.46 9.92
N SER A 40 20.63 3.52 9.13
CA SER A 40 20.83 2.64 7.99
C SER A 40 20.99 1.17 8.40
N GLY A 41 21.65 0.88 9.53
CA GLY A 41 21.75 -0.47 10.08
C GLY A 41 20.38 -1.03 10.50
N PHE A 42 19.56 -0.20 11.14
CA PHE A 42 18.20 -0.59 11.56
C PHE A 42 17.26 -0.81 10.37
N GLU A 43 17.30 0.08 9.38
CA GLU A 43 16.52 -0.06 8.14
C GLU A 43 16.92 -1.34 7.39
N GLN A 44 18.22 -1.63 7.29
CA GLN A 44 18.73 -2.83 6.62
C GLN A 44 18.36 -4.13 7.36
N GLN A 45 18.25 -4.08 8.69
CA GLN A 45 17.81 -5.23 9.49
C GLN A 45 16.30 -5.48 9.32
N ILE A 46 15.49 -4.43 9.23
CA ILE A 46 14.05 -4.54 8.95
C ILE A 46 13.80 -5.10 7.54
N ASP A 47 14.56 -4.64 6.56
CA ASP A 47 14.43 -5.10 5.17
C ASP A 47 14.84 -6.57 5.03
N ARG A 48 15.89 -7.01 5.73
CA ARG A 48 16.27 -8.42 5.78
C ARG A 48 15.22 -9.28 6.48
N ALA A 49 14.64 -8.79 7.58
CA ALA A 49 13.58 -9.50 8.28
C ALA A 49 12.32 -9.61 7.39
N ARG A 50 11.94 -8.56 6.70
CA ARG A 50 10.82 -8.58 5.74
C ARG A 50 11.08 -9.53 4.57
N ALA A 51 12.28 -9.51 4.00
CA ALA A 51 12.68 -10.42 2.93
C ALA A 51 12.70 -11.88 3.42
N ALA A 52 13.21 -12.15 4.62
CA ALA A 52 13.22 -13.48 5.22
C ALA A 52 11.81 -14.01 5.48
N VAL A 53 10.91 -13.17 6.01
CA VAL A 53 9.50 -13.52 6.20
C VAL A 53 8.81 -13.79 4.86
N GLY A 54 9.03 -12.95 3.85
CA GLY A 54 8.50 -13.13 2.51
C GLY A 54 8.99 -14.44 1.87
N LEU A 55 10.28 -14.75 2.02
CA LEU A 55 10.87 -16.00 1.53
C LEU A 55 10.31 -17.22 2.27
N ALA A 56 10.18 -17.15 3.59
CA ALA A 56 9.62 -18.23 4.41
C ALA A 56 8.16 -18.49 4.05
N VAL A 57 7.34 -17.45 3.90
CA VAL A 57 5.95 -17.56 3.44
C VAL A 57 5.90 -18.15 2.04
N GLY A 58 6.75 -17.70 1.11
CA GLY A 58 6.85 -18.25 -0.23
C GLY A 58 7.24 -19.73 -0.24
N ALA A 59 8.21 -20.14 0.59
CA ALA A 59 8.63 -21.53 0.73
C ALA A 59 7.51 -22.41 1.31
N VAL A 60 6.78 -21.93 2.33
CA VAL A 60 5.63 -22.64 2.90
C VAL A 60 4.51 -22.78 1.88
N VAL A 61 4.22 -21.76 1.10
CA VAL A 61 3.23 -21.80 0.02
C VAL A 61 3.63 -22.81 -1.05
N LEU A 62 4.90 -22.81 -1.49
CA LEU A 62 5.44 -23.77 -2.45
C LEU A 62 5.41 -25.21 -1.92
N ALA A 63 5.81 -25.42 -0.69
CA ALA A 63 5.75 -26.73 -0.05
C ALA A 63 4.30 -27.23 0.11
N SER A 64 3.37 -26.33 0.47
CA SER A 64 1.95 -26.62 0.57
C SER A 64 1.34 -27.02 -0.78
N LEU A 65 1.74 -26.36 -1.87
CA LEU A 65 1.35 -26.67 -3.24
C LEU A 65 1.77 -28.11 -3.66
N LEU A 66 2.96 -28.52 -3.22
CA LEU A 66 3.54 -29.82 -3.60
C LEU A 66 2.99 -30.99 -2.76
N PHE A 67 2.65 -30.75 -1.50
CA PHE A 67 2.33 -31.83 -0.58
C PHE A 67 0.83 -32.03 -0.29
N VAL A 68 0.04 -30.96 -0.16
CA VAL A 68 -1.39 -31.06 0.20
C VAL A 68 -2.21 -29.91 -0.40
N LYS A 69 -2.97 -30.21 -1.44
CA LYS A 69 -3.85 -29.22 -2.14
C LYS A 69 -4.82 -28.50 -1.19
N TRP A 70 -5.32 -29.17 -0.15
CA TRP A 70 -6.21 -28.58 0.85
C TRP A 70 -5.53 -27.55 1.75
N LEU A 71 -4.27 -27.81 2.11
CA LEU A 71 -3.48 -26.89 2.93
C LEU A 71 -3.19 -25.61 2.19
N PHE A 72 -2.99 -25.69 0.87
CA PHE A 72 -2.81 -24.51 0.02
C PHE A 72 -4.06 -23.61 0.03
N LEU A 73 -5.27 -24.19 -0.07
CA LEU A 73 -6.52 -23.44 -0.02
C LEU A 73 -6.68 -22.68 1.29
N VAL A 74 -6.44 -23.37 2.42
CA VAL A 74 -6.52 -22.79 3.78
C VAL A 74 -5.53 -21.64 3.97
N PHE A 75 -4.39 -21.69 3.28
CA PHE A 75 -3.38 -20.63 3.33
C PHE A 75 -3.62 -19.51 2.32
N ALA A 76 -4.05 -19.86 1.12
CA ALA A 76 -4.24 -18.91 0.01
C ALA A 76 -5.38 -17.91 0.29
N ILE A 77 -6.46 -18.35 0.92
CA ILE A 77 -7.60 -17.48 1.22
C ILE A 77 -7.21 -16.36 2.19
N PRO A 78 -6.64 -16.62 3.40
CA PRO A 78 -6.26 -15.55 4.31
C PRO A 78 -5.18 -14.63 3.73
N VAL A 79 -4.20 -15.16 3.01
CA VAL A 79 -3.15 -14.35 2.37
C VAL A 79 -3.74 -13.42 1.30
N CYS A 80 -4.65 -13.95 0.48
CA CYS A 80 -5.36 -13.14 -0.53
C CYS A 80 -6.22 -12.07 0.13
N LEU A 81 -6.98 -12.40 1.18
CA LEU A 81 -7.82 -11.44 1.89
C LEU A 81 -6.99 -10.37 2.60
N LEU A 82 -5.83 -10.74 3.15
CA LEU A 82 -4.88 -9.77 3.70
C LEU A 82 -4.37 -8.83 2.61
N GLY A 83 -4.02 -9.35 1.44
CA GLY A 83 -3.63 -8.54 0.28
C GLY A 83 -4.74 -7.57 -0.16
N VAL A 84 -5.99 -8.03 -0.21
CA VAL A 84 -7.16 -7.16 -0.50
C VAL A 84 -7.30 -6.08 0.56
N PHE A 85 -7.15 -6.43 1.84
CA PHE A 85 -7.24 -5.49 2.95
C PHE A 85 -6.15 -4.41 2.87
N GLU A 86 -4.89 -4.81 2.68
CA GLU A 86 -3.77 -3.88 2.55
C GLU A 86 -3.92 -2.97 1.32
N PHE A 87 -4.35 -3.55 0.18
CA PHE A 87 -4.57 -2.80 -1.04
C PHE A 87 -5.71 -1.77 -0.89
N ALA A 88 -6.84 -2.18 -0.30
CA ALA A 88 -7.95 -1.27 0.00
C ALA A 88 -7.52 -0.15 0.95
N ARG A 89 -6.71 -0.47 1.96
CA ARG A 89 -6.19 0.49 2.92
C ARG A 89 -5.20 1.49 2.29
N ALA A 90 -4.34 1.01 1.40
CA ALA A 90 -3.43 1.86 0.62
C ALA A 90 -4.20 2.86 -0.26
N LEU A 91 -5.29 2.42 -0.87
CA LEU A 91 -6.16 3.28 -1.67
C LEU A 91 -6.92 4.31 -0.80
N GLN A 92 -7.36 3.93 0.40
CA GLN A 92 -7.94 4.87 1.36
C GLN A 92 -6.92 5.96 1.77
N THR A 93 -5.68 5.58 1.99
CA THR A 93 -4.59 6.52 2.32
C THR A 93 -4.30 7.48 1.14
N ALA A 94 -4.50 7.01 -0.09
CA ALA A 94 -4.42 7.83 -1.30
C ALA A 94 -5.66 8.73 -1.52
N GLY A 95 -6.56 8.84 -0.54
CA GLY A 95 -7.75 9.68 -0.57
C GLY A 95 -8.93 9.09 -1.33
N ARG A 96 -8.90 7.78 -1.67
CA ARG A 96 -10.00 7.08 -2.31
C ARG A 96 -10.96 6.52 -1.26
N ARG A 97 -12.27 6.61 -1.53
CA ARG A 97 -13.29 6.02 -0.65
C ARG A 97 -13.64 4.61 -1.10
N ILE A 98 -13.05 3.63 -0.45
CA ILE A 98 -13.29 2.22 -0.71
C ILE A 98 -13.77 1.56 0.58
N ASP A 99 -14.88 0.84 0.48
CA ASP A 99 -15.41 0.06 1.58
C ASP A 99 -14.70 -1.29 1.65
N VAL A 100 -13.97 -1.54 2.72
CA VAL A 100 -13.13 -2.75 2.89
C VAL A 100 -13.98 -4.00 3.02
N VAL A 101 -15.10 -3.93 3.75
CA VAL A 101 -15.94 -5.09 4.05
C VAL A 101 -16.51 -5.76 2.78
N PRO A 102 -17.17 -5.03 1.85
CA PRO A 102 -17.63 -5.61 0.60
C PRO A 102 -16.52 -6.22 -0.25
N GLN A 103 -15.32 -5.62 -0.22
CA GLN A 103 -14.14 -6.13 -0.92
C GLN A 103 -13.69 -7.49 -0.38
N LEU A 104 -13.61 -7.62 0.95
CA LEU A 104 -13.22 -8.87 1.61
C LEU A 104 -14.24 -9.98 1.35
N VAL A 105 -15.54 -9.66 1.45
CA VAL A 105 -16.63 -10.61 1.17
C VAL A 105 -16.59 -11.08 -0.29
N ALA A 106 -16.48 -10.15 -1.24
CA ALA A 106 -16.36 -10.50 -2.65
C ALA A 106 -15.11 -11.33 -2.93
N GLY A 107 -13.96 -10.96 -2.34
CA GLY A 107 -12.71 -11.70 -2.45
C GLY A 107 -12.83 -13.14 -1.94
N ALA A 108 -13.44 -13.34 -0.78
CA ALA A 108 -13.67 -14.67 -0.21
C ALA A 108 -14.57 -15.53 -1.13
N ILE A 109 -15.66 -14.96 -1.65
CA ILE A 109 -16.59 -15.66 -2.53
C ILE A 109 -15.89 -16.04 -3.84
N ILE A 110 -15.11 -15.15 -4.45
CA ILE A 110 -14.35 -15.41 -5.68
C ILE A 110 -13.34 -16.54 -5.45
N MET A 111 -12.58 -16.51 -4.36
CA MET A 111 -11.60 -17.55 -4.03
C MET A 111 -12.27 -18.93 -3.83
N LEU A 112 -13.35 -18.97 -3.04
CA LEU A 112 -14.09 -20.19 -2.79
C LEU A 112 -14.71 -20.73 -4.09
N SER A 113 -15.25 -19.85 -4.95
CA SER A 113 -15.84 -20.26 -6.22
C SER A 113 -14.83 -20.92 -7.15
N GLY A 114 -13.58 -20.45 -7.17
CA GLY A 114 -12.50 -21.05 -7.97
C GLY A 114 -12.17 -22.49 -7.58
N TYR A 115 -12.35 -22.84 -6.31
CA TYR A 115 -12.10 -24.18 -5.82
C TYR A 115 -13.31 -25.12 -5.92
N PHE A 116 -14.50 -24.66 -5.51
CA PHE A 116 -15.69 -25.52 -5.40
C PHE A 116 -16.50 -25.67 -6.69
N PHE A 117 -16.46 -24.65 -7.57
CA PHE A 117 -17.31 -24.64 -8.75
C PHE A 117 -16.52 -24.88 -10.05
N GLY A 118 -17.24 -25.28 -11.11
CA GLY A 118 -16.66 -25.43 -12.44
C GLY A 118 -16.21 -24.08 -13.02
N HIS A 119 -15.33 -24.14 -14.00
CA HIS A 119 -14.74 -22.97 -14.66
C HIS A 119 -15.76 -21.91 -15.09
N TRP A 120 -16.87 -22.33 -15.72
CA TRP A 120 -17.91 -21.43 -16.18
C TRP A 120 -18.63 -20.71 -15.03
N THR A 121 -19.01 -21.46 -14.01
CA THR A 121 -19.70 -20.91 -12.83
C THR A 121 -18.80 -19.93 -12.05
N HIS A 122 -17.52 -20.23 -11.98
CA HIS A 122 -16.53 -19.32 -11.36
C HIS A 122 -16.49 -17.94 -12.04
N TRP A 123 -16.51 -17.91 -13.38
CA TRP A 123 -16.57 -16.66 -14.13
C TRP A 123 -17.83 -15.86 -13.82
N VAL A 124 -18.99 -16.52 -13.84
CA VAL A 124 -20.28 -15.88 -13.55
C VAL A 124 -20.27 -15.28 -12.13
N ILE A 125 -19.82 -16.06 -11.14
CA ILE A 125 -19.73 -15.59 -9.75
C ILE A 125 -18.76 -14.40 -9.63
N THR A 126 -17.62 -14.45 -10.30
CA THR A 126 -16.65 -13.36 -10.28
C THR A 126 -17.26 -12.06 -10.81
N PHE A 127 -17.89 -12.09 -11.98
CA PHE A 127 -18.53 -10.90 -12.54
C PHE A 127 -19.70 -10.41 -11.70
N ALA A 128 -20.48 -11.33 -11.11
CA ALA A 128 -21.56 -10.98 -10.19
C ALA A 128 -21.03 -10.28 -8.92
N CYS A 129 -19.92 -10.76 -8.34
CA CYS A 129 -19.27 -10.13 -7.20
C CYS A 129 -18.74 -8.74 -7.53
N VAL A 130 -18.08 -8.58 -8.68
CA VAL A 130 -17.58 -7.27 -9.15
C VAL A 130 -18.75 -6.30 -9.34
N ALA A 131 -19.81 -6.72 -10.00
CA ALA A 131 -21.01 -5.90 -10.19
C ALA A 131 -21.66 -5.53 -8.85
N ALA A 132 -21.76 -6.47 -7.91
CA ALA A 132 -22.32 -6.22 -6.58
C ALA A 132 -21.52 -5.19 -5.80
N VAL A 133 -20.18 -5.25 -5.83
CA VAL A 133 -19.31 -4.29 -5.15
C VAL A 133 -19.41 -2.90 -5.80
N ILE A 134 -19.50 -2.82 -7.12
CA ILE A 134 -19.73 -1.56 -7.85
C ILE A 134 -21.09 -0.95 -7.47
N VAL A 135 -22.15 -1.75 -7.50
CA VAL A 135 -23.51 -1.29 -7.14
C VAL A 135 -23.55 -0.85 -5.69
N TRP A 136 -22.92 -1.61 -4.77
CA TRP A 136 -22.78 -1.21 -3.37
C TRP A 136 -22.14 0.16 -3.24
N ARG A 137 -21.04 0.38 -3.96
CA ARG A 137 -20.33 1.66 -3.93
C ARG A 137 -21.20 2.81 -4.47
N MET A 138 -21.94 2.57 -5.55
CA MET A 138 -22.85 3.57 -6.09
C MET A 138 -23.98 3.92 -5.13
N LEU A 139 -24.58 2.92 -4.48
CA LEU A 139 -25.61 3.13 -3.46
C LEU A 139 -25.06 3.90 -2.24
N ALA A 140 -23.88 3.52 -1.76
CA ALA A 140 -23.21 4.21 -0.67
C ALA A 140 -22.93 5.69 -1.00
N GLN A 141 -22.59 5.98 -2.25
CA GLN A 141 -22.37 7.34 -2.72
C GLN A 141 -23.67 8.14 -2.79
N MET A 142 -24.77 7.53 -3.23
CA MET A 142 -26.08 8.17 -3.26
C MET A 142 -26.59 8.50 -1.85
N ALA A 143 -26.31 7.61 -0.89
CA ALA A 143 -26.69 7.83 0.52
C ALA A 143 -25.85 8.90 1.21
N ALA A 144 -24.58 9.08 0.80
CA ALA A 144 -23.66 10.02 1.45
C ALA A 144 -23.94 11.50 1.10
N SER A 145 -24.67 11.80 0.02
CA SER A 145 -25.02 13.16 -0.45
C SER A 145 -23.85 14.17 -0.43
N ASP A 146 -22.63 13.67 -0.61
CA ASP A 146 -21.40 14.46 -0.60
C ASP A 146 -21.31 15.25 -1.90
N GLY A 147 -21.12 16.57 -1.87
CA GLY A 147 -20.90 17.43 -3.03
C GLY A 147 -19.58 17.20 -3.78
N ARG A 148 -19.13 15.93 -3.90
CA ARG A 148 -17.88 15.56 -4.59
C ARG A 148 -18.01 15.71 -6.10
N ARG A 149 -16.88 15.98 -6.75
CA ARG A 149 -16.83 16.07 -8.21
C ARG A 149 -17.14 14.70 -8.84
N TYR A 150 -17.88 14.72 -9.91
CA TYR A 150 -18.29 13.51 -10.65
C TYR A 150 -17.09 12.62 -11.05
N GLY A 151 -15.96 13.24 -11.44
CA GLY A 151 -14.73 12.51 -11.80
C GLY A 151 -14.12 11.72 -10.63
N ASP A 152 -14.21 12.23 -9.40
CA ASP A 152 -13.69 11.53 -8.22
C ASP A 152 -14.56 10.32 -7.89
N VAL A 153 -15.88 10.48 -7.99
CA VAL A 153 -16.85 9.39 -7.79
C VAL A 153 -16.63 8.28 -8.81
N LEU A 154 -16.49 8.64 -10.09
CA LEU A 154 -16.23 7.66 -11.16
C LEU A 154 -14.94 6.89 -10.92
N THR A 155 -13.88 7.58 -10.52
CA THR A 155 -12.60 6.93 -10.19
C THR A 155 -12.74 5.99 -8.99
N ASP A 156 -13.45 6.39 -7.94
CA ASP A 156 -13.70 5.55 -6.76
C ASP A 156 -14.47 4.27 -7.14
N VAL A 157 -15.46 4.37 -8.04
CA VAL A 157 -16.23 3.21 -8.56
C VAL A 157 -15.34 2.29 -9.39
N LEU A 158 -14.55 2.84 -10.31
CA LEU A 158 -13.65 2.06 -11.15
C LEU A 158 -12.60 1.30 -10.33
N VAL A 159 -11.98 1.98 -9.37
CA VAL A 159 -10.98 1.38 -8.49
C VAL A 159 -11.63 0.31 -7.59
N THR A 160 -12.84 0.56 -7.10
CA THR A 160 -13.61 -0.41 -6.31
C THR A 160 -13.90 -1.70 -7.08
N GLY A 161 -14.24 -1.61 -8.36
CA GLY A 161 -14.42 -2.79 -9.23
C GLY A 161 -13.12 -3.47 -9.63
N PHE A 162 -12.03 -2.71 -9.71
CA PHE A 162 -10.71 -3.24 -10.08
C PHE A 162 -10.10 -4.14 -8.99
N VAL A 163 -10.29 -3.80 -7.71
CA VAL A 163 -9.71 -4.55 -6.58
C VAL A 163 -10.04 -6.05 -6.60
N PRO A 164 -11.33 -6.47 -6.69
CA PRO A 164 -11.67 -7.88 -6.70
C PRO A 164 -11.22 -8.61 -7.98
N LEU A 165 -11.09 -7.90 -9.09
CA LEU A 165 -10.54 -8.47 -10.33
C LEU A 165 -9.03 -8.66 -10.27
N TYR A 166 -8.31 -7.72 -9.66
CA TYR A 166 -6.86 -7.79 -9.65
C TYR A 166 -6.33 -8.82 -8.66
N VAL A 167 -6.75 -8.78 -7.39
CA VAL A 167 -6.18 -9.64 -6.35
C VAL A 167 -6.92 -10.98 -6.24
N PRO A 168 -8.22 -11.05 -5.90
CA PRO A 168 -8.90 -12.34 -5.69
C PRO A 168 -9.05 -13.15 -6.96
N PHE A 169 -9.36 -12.49 -8.08
CA PHE A 169 -9.55 -13.22 -9.33
C PHE A 169 -8.24 -13.84 -9.83
N LEU A 170 -7.11 -13.11 -9.85
CA LEU A 170 -5.81 -13.67 -10.22
C LEU A 170 -5.38 -14.79 -9.28
N ALA A 171 -5.60 -14.62 -7.97
CA ALA A 171 -5.31 -15.67 -7.00
C ALA A 171 -6.20 -16.91 -7.20
N SER A 172 -7.47 -16.72 -7.56
CA SER A 172 -8.40 -17.83 -7.83
C SER A 172 -8.05 -18.63 -9.08
N LEU A 173 -7.41 -18.01 -10.09
CA LEU A 173 -6.90 -18.75 -11.25
C LEU A 173 -5.86 -19.79 -10.87
N ALA A 174 -5.00 -19.49 -9.88
CA ALA A 174 -4.06 -20.46 -9.35
C ALA A 174 -4.78 -21.67 -8.72
N LEU A 175 -5.91 -21.44 -8.04
CA LEU A 175 -6.76 -22.50 -7.49
C LEU A 175 -7.43 -23.34 -8.60
N VAL A 176 -7.89 -22.70 -9.66
CA VAL A 176 -8.46 -23.39 -10.83
C VAL A 176 -7.40 -24.28 -11.50
N LEU A 177 -6.18 -23.78 -11.69
CA LEU A 177 -5.08 -24.56 -12.27
C LEU A 177 -4.69 -25.77 -11.39
N LEU A 178 -4.65 -25.60 -10.07
CA LEU A 178 -4.40 -26.69 -9.14
C LEU A 178 -5.46 -27.82 -9.20
N ARG A 179 -6.69 -27.46 -9.55
CA ARG A 179 -7.78 -28.43 -9.70
C ARG A 179 -7.63 -29.24 -10.98
N GLN A 180 -7.12 -28.66 -12.09
CA GLN A 180 -7.00 -29.34 -13.39
C GLN A 180 -5.99 -30.51 -13.40
N ASP A 181 -5.06 -30.57 -12.46
CA ASP A 181 -4.01 -31.60 -12.37
C ASP A 181 -4.54 -33.00 -11.96
N GLN A 182 -5.85 -33.20 -11.86
CA GLN A 182 -6.47 -34.49 -11.51
C GLN A 182 -7.05 -35.23 -12.72
N GLY A 183 -6.36 -35.21 -13.86
CA GLY A 183 -6.49 -36.30 -14.82
C GLY A 183 -7.81 -36.32 -15.62
N GLU A 184 -8.25 -35.22 -16.17
CA GLU A 184 -9.13 -35.19 -17.33
C GLU A 184 -8.37 -34.53 -18.51
N LEU A 185 -7.55 -35.33 -19.15
CA LEU A 185 -7.16 -35.19 -20.54
C LEU A 185 -7.93 -36.20 -21.34
#